data_ffd947937ded2b6dd6c369560e4047c6
#
_entry.id   ffd947937ded2b6dd6c369560e4047c6
#
_cell.length_a   1.000
_cell.length_b   1.000
_cell.length_c   1.000
_cell.angle_alpha   90.00
_cell.angle_beta   90.00
_cell.angle_gamma   90.00
#
_symmetry.space_group_name_H-M   'P 1'
#
loop_
_entity.id
_entity.type
_entity.pdbx_description
1 polymer ?
#
loop_
_entity_poly.entity_id
_entity_poly.type
_entity_poly.pdbx_seq_one_letter_code
_entity_poly.pdbx_strand_id
1 'polypeptide(L)'
;MALLGTGCATAYRDSAADEALAEAAPTEAALSHQFTSNRLSKAQLDAFQIRAQQKLRDFIDYLTIIANPALDSAFRHIAAQQAEQLFTSPQAVVRAWSGSPGEPELVSISSFLEALIQQEGVLTFSIEQLAVDQPLVLNDSAQYEGELSFNVSGTADRATHRTGVVVKKVTKKFGQETDSVWEVFLKDIQ
;
A
#
# COMPACT_ATOMS: atom_id res chain seq x y z
N MET A 1 -25.35 76.49 0.66
CA MET A 1 -24.22 76.24 1.59
C MET A 1 -23.94 74.74 1.59
N ALA A 2 -22.89 74.35 0.92
CA ALA A 2 -22.49 72.97 0.73
C ALA A 2 -21.41 72.56 1.78
N LEU A 3 -21.52 71.44 2.42
CA LEU A 3 -20.45 70.83 3.20
C LEU A 3 -20.23 69.39 2.73
N LEU A 4 -19.12 69.21 2.04
CA LEU A 4 -18.55 67.97 1.64
C LEU A 4 -17.86 67.28 2.85
N GLY A 5 -18.30 66.10 3.21
CA GLY A 5 -17.62 65.22 4.18
C GLY A 5 -16.83 64.11 3.47
N THR A 6 -15.52 64.28 3.40
CA THR A 6 -14.58 63.28 2.90
C THR A 6 -14.30 62.23 4.00
N GLY A 7 -14.84 61.03 3.84
CA GLY A 7 -14.50 59.90 4.69
C GLY A 7 -13.29 59.14 4.11
N CYS A 8 -12.12 59.23 4.76
CA CYS A 8 -10.98 58.37 4.51
C CYS A 8 -11.26 56.99 5.09
N ALA A 9 -11.50 56.00 4.23
CA ALA A 9 -11.42 54.59 4.62
C ALA A 9 -9.96 54.17 4.62
N THR A 10 -9.36 54.05 5.79
CA THR A 10 -8.06 53.38 5.98
C THR A 10 -8.26 51.89 5.83
N ALA A 11 -7.82 51.35 4.70
CA ALA A 11 -7.71 49.92 4.53
C ALA A 11 -6.60 49.39 5.47
N TYR A 12 -7.01 48.75 6.55
CA TYR A 12 -6.13 48.00 7.42
C TYR A 12 -5.75 46.69 6.68
N ARG A 13 -4.57 46.68 6.06
CA ARG A 13 -4.01 45.49 5.46
C ARG A 13 -3.43 44.62 6.58
N ASP A 14 -4.03 43.49 6.79
CA ASP A 14 -3.59 42.51 7.77
C ASP A 14 -2.31 41.80 7.24
N SER A 15 -1.15 42.44 7.46
CA SER A 15 0.14 41.98 6.96
C SER A 15 0.61 40.67 7.68
N ALA A 16 0.01 40.36 8.82
CA ALA A 16 0.35 39.14 9.58
C ALA A 16 -0.22 37.86 8.93
N ALA A 17 -1.32 37.96 8.20
CA ALA A 17 -1.90 36.80 7.50
C ALA A 17 -1.13 36.46 6.20
N ASP A 18 -0.58 37.47 5.52
CA ASP A 18 0.24 37.27 4.33
C ASP A 18 1.64 36.69 4.68
N GLU A 19 2.22 37.06 5.82
CA GLU A 19 3.48 36.49 6.30
C GLU A 19 3.34 35.01 6.75
N ALA A 20 2.23 34.65 7.40
CA ALA A 20 1.96 33.27 7.83
C ALA A 20 1.71 32.31 6.64
N LEU A 21 1.16 32.82 5.53
CA LEU A 21 1.00 32.04 4.29
C LEU A 21 2.30 31.87 3.50
N ALA A 22 3.24 32.80 3.61
CA ALA A 22 4.54 32.70 2.95
C ALA A 22 5.48 31.68 3.62
N GLU A 23 5.31 31.41 4.93
CA GLU A 23 6.14 30.46 5.68
C GLU A 23 5.73 28.99 5.49
N ALA A 24 4.53 28.73 4.95
CA ALA A 24 3.97 27.37 4.80
C ALA A 24 4.13 26.76 3.39
N ALA A 25 4.57 27.51 2.38
CA ALA A 25 4.79 26.96 1.04
C ALA A 25 6.23 26.45 0.91
N PRO A 26 6.46 25.13 0.74
CA PRO A 26 7.79 24.63 0.45
C PRO A 26 8.26 25.27 -0.86
N THR A 27 9.46 25.88 -0.85
CA THR A 27 10.05 26.45 -2.05
C THR A 27 10.20 25.35 -3.12
N GLU A 28 10.01 25.70 -4.39
CA GLU A 28 10.13 24.78 -5.54
C GLU A 28 11.48 24.00 -5.50
N ALA A 29 12.53 24.62 -4.99
CA ALA A 29 13.83 23.99 -4.72
C ALA A 29 13.76 22.92 -3.61
N ALA A 30 12.96 23.10 -2.56
CA ALA A 30 12.78 22.11 -1.50
C ALA A 30 11.96 20.91 -1.98
N LEU A 31 10.97 21.17 -2.84
CA LEU A 31 10.20 20.11 -3.49
C LEU A 31 11.07 19.31 -4.48
N SER A 32 11.83 19.96 -5.34
CA SER A 32 12.72 19.27 -6.28
C SER A 32 13.81 18.47 -5.56
N HIS A 33 14.36 18.96 -4.43
CA HIS A 33 15.28 18.21 -3.58
C HIS A 33 14.65 16.98 -2.92
N GLN A 34 13.35 17.02 -2.57
CA GLN A 34 12.63 15.86 -2.04
C GLN A 34 12.44 14.78 -3.11
N PHE A 35 12.22 15.15 -4.37
CA PHE A 35 12.07 14.19 -5.48
C PHE A 35 13.40 13.60 -5.95
N THR A 36 14.51 14.32 -5.81
CA THR A 36 15.86 13.85 -6.19
C THR A 36 16.58 13.10 -5.07
N SER A 37 16.10 13.19 -3.82
CA SER A 37 16.72 12.47 -2.71
C SER A 37 16.52 10.95 -2.87
N ASN A 38 17.62 10.18 -2.71
CA ASN A 38 17.55 8.73 -2.66
C ASN A 38 16.97 8.18 -1.34
N ARG A 39 16.53 9.07 -0.44
CA ARG A 39 15.97 8.71 0.87
C ARG A 39 14.57 9.29 1.02
N LEU A 40 13.67 8.47 1.54
CA LEU A 40 12.33 8.88 1.89
C LEU A 40 12.34 9.65 3.22
N SER A 41 11.53 10.70 3.29
CA SER A 41 11.26 11.42 4.54
C SER A 41 10.37 10.57 5.46
N LYS A 42 10.31 10.93 6.75
CA LYS A 42 9.42 10.25 7.70
C LYS A 42 7.96 10.26 7.24
N ALA A 43 7.45 11.38 6.76
CA ALA A 43 6.07 11.50 6.27
C ALA A 43 5.80 10.58 5.05
N GLN A 44 6.80 10.42 4.15
CA GLN A 44 6.69 9.49 3.03
C GLN A 44 6.72 8.04 3.52
N LEU A 45 7.55 7.69 4.50
CA LEU A 45 7.56 6.35 5.10
C LEU A 45 6.25 6.02 5.77
N ASP A 46 5.66 6.95 6.52
CA ASP A 46 4.34 6.79 7.14
C ASP A 46 3.26 6.55 6.07
N ALA A 47 3.30 7.29 4.95
CA ALA A 47 2.38 7.10 3.82
C ALA A 47 2.57 5.72 3.14
N PHE A 48 3.82 5.26 2.96
CA PHE A 48 4.09 3.93 2.43
C PHE A 48 3.67 2.82 3.39
N GLN A 49 3.76 3.04 4.70
CA GLN A 49 3.26 2.11 5.71
C GLN A 49 1.73 1.92 5.60
N ILE A 50 0.99 3.02 5.44
CA ILE A 50 -0.47 2.97 5.20
C ILE A 50 -0.76 2.24 3.88
N ARG A 51 0.01 2.51 2.83
CA ARG A 51 -0.16 1.86 1.52
C ARG A 51 0.15 0.36 1.58
N ALA A 52 1.11 -0.07 2.40
CA ALA A 52 1.40 -1.48 2.64
C ALA A 52 0.20 -2.19 3.29
N GLN A 53 -0.40 -1.58 4.31
CA GLN A 53 -1.61 -2.10 4.94
C GLN A 53 -2.77 -2.19 3.95
N GLN A 54 -2.92 -1.21 3.06
CA GLN A 54 -3.96 -1.22 2.03
C GLN A 54 -3.73 -2.36 1.03
N LYS A 55 -2.49 -2.56 0.53
CA LYS A 55 -2.16 -3.67 -0.36
C LYS A 55 -2.47 -5.04 0.25
N LEU A 56 -2.25 -5.19 1.56
CA LEU A 56 -2.61 -6.43 2.25
C LEU A 56 -4.13 -6.62 2.30
N ARG A 57 -4.91 -5.56 2.51
CA ARG A 57 -6.38 -5.64 2.41
C ARG A 57 -6.83 -5.99 1.00
N ASP A 58 -6.28 -5.31 0.00
CA ASP A 58 -6.57 -5.59 -1.42
C ASP A 58 -6.28 -7.06 -1.76
N PHE A 59 -5.18 -7.61 -1.23
CA PHE A 59 -4.86 -9.04 -1.39
C PHE A 59 -5.96 -9.94 -0.84
N ILE A 60 -6.42 -9.70 0.39
CA ILE A 60 -7.48 -10.51 1.03
C ILE A 60 -8.82 -10.35 0.27
N ASP A 61 -9.13 -9.17 -0.23
CA ASP A 61 -10.31 -8.93 -1.06
C ASP A 61 -10.24 -9.71 -2.38
N TYR A 62 -9.05 -9.74 -3.03
CA TYR A 62 -8.85 -10.57 -4.22
C TYR A 62 -9.04 -12.05 -3.92
N LEU A 63 -8.56 -12.57 -2.79
CA LEU A 63 -8.77 -13.98 -2.42
C LEU A 63 -10.27 -14.32 -2.33
N THR A 64 -11.10 -13.43 -1.79
CA THR A 64 -12.54 -13.61 -1.74
C THR A 64 -13.17 -13.67 -3.13
N ILE A 65 -12.70 -12.85 -4.08
CA ILE A 65 -13.14 -12.89 -5.48
C ILE A 65 -12.72 -14.21 -6.14
N ILE A 66 -11.47 -14.60 -5.98
CA ILE A 66 -10.88 -15.80 -6.59
C ILE A 66 -11.59 -17.06 -6.09
N ALA A 67 -11.90 -17.12 -4.80
CA ALA A 67 -12.52 -18.27 -4.15
C ALA A 67 -14.04 -18.36 -4.37
N ASN A 68 -14.65 -17.48 -5.15
CA ASN A 68 -16.08 -17.50 -5.42
C ASN A 68 -16.38 -18.17 -6.78
N PRO A 69 -16.76 -19.46 -6.82
CA PRO A 69 -17.03 -20.17 -8.08
C PRO A 69 -18.30 -19.68 -8.82
N ALA A 70 -19.14 -18.85 -8.17
CA ALA A 70 -20.31 -18.24 -8.84
C ALA A 70 -19.90 -17.07 -9.75
N LEU A 71 -18.68 -16.55 -9.64
CA LEU A 71 -18.16 -15.51 -10.51
C LEU A 71 -17.58 -16.12 -11.80
N ASP A 72 -17.59 -15.31 -12.86
CA ASP A 72 -16.98 -15.71 -14.14
C ASP A 72 -15.52 -16.09 -14.00
N SER A 73 -15.11 -17.19 -14.66
CA SER A 73 -13.75 -17.72 -14.57
C SER A 73 -12.69 -16.71 -15.02
N ALA A 74 -12.96 -15.94 -16.09
CA ALA A 74 -12.01 -14.93 -16.58
C ALA A 74 -11.83 -13.83 -15.55
N PHE A 75 -12.89 -13.41 -14.85
CA PHE A 75 -12.80 -12.41 -13.78
C PHE A 75 -11.99 -12.91 -12.59
N ARG A 76 -12.16 -14.18 -12.19
CA ARG A 76 -11.37 -14.82 -11.14
C ARG A 76 -9.88 -14.89 -11.49
N HIS A 77 -9.53 -15.22 -12.74
CA HIS A 77 -8.14 -15.21 -13.21
C HIS A 77 -7.53 -13.80 -13.24
N ILE A 78 -8.30 -12.79 -13.64
CA ILE A 78 -7.83 -11.39 -13.57
C ILE A 78 -7.55 -10.99 -12.12
N ALA A 79 -8.44 -11.34 -11.19
CA ALA A 79 -8.21 -11.09 -9.76
C ALA A 79 -6.95 -11.79 -9.24
N ALA A 80 -6.68 -13.02 -9.67
CA ALA A 80 -5.46 -13.75 -9.31
C ALA A 80 -4.19 -13.04 -9.84
N GLN A 81 -4.20 -12.59 -11.09
CA GLN A 81 -3.09 -11.81 -11.65
C GLN A 81 -2.86 -10.49 -10.88
N GLN A 82 -3.92 -9.79 -10.48
CA GLN A 82 -3.80 -8.57 -9.68
C GLN A 82 -3.27 -8.87 -8.27
N ALA A 83 -3.72 -9.95 -7.64
CA ALA A 83 -3.22 -10.40 -6.34
C ALA A 83 -1.72 -10.73 -6.40
N GLU A 84 -1.26 -11.43 -7.43
CA GLU A 84 0.14 -11.77 -7.63
C GLU A 84 1.03 -10.53 -7.78
N GLN A 85 0.55 -9.48 -8.46
CA GLN A 85 1.28 -8.22 -8.66
C GLN A 85 1.51 -7.42 -7.38
N LEU A 86 0.81 -7.74 -6.29
CA LEU A 86 1.05 -7.10 -4.99
C LEU A 86 2.36 -7.55 -4.34
N PHE A 87 2.90 -8.69 -4.77
CA PHE A 87 4.10 -9.30 -4.21
C PHE A 87 5.37 -8.91 -4.96
N THR A 88 6.52 -9.10 -4.31
CA THR A 88 7.83 -8.85 -4.91
C THR A 88 8.14 -9.77 -6.09
N SER A 89 7.53 -10.96 -6.10
CA SER A 89 7.77 -12.04 -7.05
C SER A 89 6.59 -13.01 -7.03
N PRO A 90 6.24 -13.65 -8.16
CA PRO A 90 5.29 -14.76 -8.20
C PRO A 90 5.77 -16.01 -7.42
N GLN A 91 7.06 -16.03 -7.06
CA GLN A 91 7.67 -17.08 -6.23
C GLN A 91 7.61 -16.75 -4.72
N ALA A 92 7.05 -15.62 -4.31
CA ALA A 92 6.85 -15.30 -2.91
C ALA A 92 6.10 -16.46 -2.23
N VAL A 93 6.57 -16.85 -1.04
CA VAL A 93 6.03 -18.00 -0.32
C VAL A 93 4.86 -17.57 0.53
N VAL A 94 3.77 -18.29 0.47
CA VAL A 94 2.62 -18.11 1.34
C VAL A 94 2.31 -19.40 2.08
N ARG A 95 1.91 -19.25 3.33
CA ARG A 95 1.35 -20.34 4.12
C ARG A 95 -0.02 -20.67 3.55
N ALA A 96 -0.19 -21.88 3.03
CA ALA A 96 -1.48 -22.30 2.48
C ALA A 96 -2.53 -22.37 3.59
N TRP A 97 -3.62 -21.64 3.40
CA TRP A 97 -4.78 -21.66 4.31
C TRP A 97 -5.73 -22.80 3.92
N SER A 98 -5.19 -24.04 3.89
CA SER A 98 -6.00 -25.19 3.59
C SER A 98 -6.87 -25.58 4.79
N GLY A 99 -8.15 -25.86 4.53
CA GLY A 99 -9.08 -26.31 5.57
C GLY A 99 -8.82 -27.74 6.09
N SER A 100 -7.70 -28.36 5.78
CA SER A 100 -7.30 -29.66 6.28
C SER A 100 -6.46 -29.52 7.55
N PRO A 101 -6.75 -30.27 8.62
CA PRO A 101 -5.92 -30.30 9.80
C PRO A 101 -4.60 -31.01 9.46
N GLY A 102 -3.54 -30.26 9.26
CA GLY A 102 -2.19 -30.72 8.97
C GLY A 102 -1.19 -29.59 9.20
N GLU A 103 0.10 -29.88 9.02
CA GLU A 103 1.11 -28.83 9.02
C GLU A 103 0.84 -27.89 7.83
N PRO A 104 0.89 -26.56 8.05
CA PRO A 104 0.66 -25.61 6.99
C PRO A 104 1.74 -25.75 5.92
N GLU A 105 1.32 -26.03 4.71
CA GLU A 105 2.21 -26.12 3.56
C GLU A 105 2.63 -24.74 3.11
N LEU A 106 3.94 -24.53 2.90
CA LEU A 106 4.49 -23.33 2.30
C LEU A 106 4.53 -23.53 0.77
N VAL A 107 3.76 -22.72 0.06
CA VAL A 107 3.64 -22.77 -1.40
C VAL A 107 3.95 -21.42 -2.03
N SER A 108 4.27 -21.40 -3.32
CA SER A 108 4.37 -20.11 -4.04
C SER A 108 3.02 -19.42 -4.11
N ILE A 109 3.01 -18.09 -4.17
CA ILE A 109 1.76 -17.32 -4.32
C ILE A 109 1.01 -17.76 -5.59
N SER A 110 1.69 -17.99 -6.70
CA SER A 110 1.06 -18.46 -7.94
C SER A 110 0.34 -19.80 -7.72
N SER A 111 1.01 -20.80 -7.11
CA SER A 111 0.41 -22.11 -6.83
C SER A 111 -0.76 -22.00 -5.86
N PHE A 112 -0.67 -21.13 -4.86
CA PHE A 112 -1.75 -20.87 -3.92
C PHE A 112 -2.98 -20.29 -4.61
N LEU A 113 -2.80 -19.28 -5.47
CA LEU A 113 -3.90 -18.67 -6.21
C LEU A 113 -4.55 -19.62 -7.23
N GLU A 114 -3.74 -20.46 -7.89
CA GLU A 114 -4.27 -21.51 -8.79
C GLU A 114 -5.11 -22.53 -8.02
N ALA A 115 -4.63 -23.02 -6.87
CA ALA A 115 -5.40 -23.92 -6.02
C ALA A 115 -6.72 -23.29 -5.57
N LEU A 116 -6.71 -21.99 -5.25
CA LEU A 116 -7.91 -21.27 -4.84
C LEU A 116 -8.93 -21.10 -6.01
N ILE A 117 -8.47 -20.94 -7.26
CA ILE A 117 -9.34 -20.93 -8.45
C ILE A 117 -10.04 -22.29 -8.62
N GLN A 118 -9.37 -23.40 -8.30
CA GLN A 118 -9.95 -24.75 -8.41
C GLN A 118 -10.89 -25.12 -7.26
N GLN A 119 -11.01 -24.27 -6.24
CA GLN A 119 -11.86 -24.49 -5.09
C GLN A 119 -13.35 -24.55 -5.51
N GLU A 120 -14.08 -25.60 -5.09
CA GLU A 120 -15.50 -25.78 -5.42
C GLU A 120 -16.45 -25.01 -4.50
N GLY A 121 -16.02 -24.70 -3.27
CA GLY A 121 -16.81 -23.98 -2.28
C GLY A 121 -16.58 -22.49 -2.29
N VAL A 122 -17.60 -21.69 -1.93
CA VAL A 122 -17.42 -20.25 -1.69
C VAL A 122 -16.68 -20.05 -0.38
N LEU A 123 -15.53 -19.41 -0.43
CA LEU A 123 -14.80 -18.95 0.74
C LEU A 123 -14.82 -17.43 0.79
N THR A 124 -14.98 -16.89 1.98
CA THR A 124 -14.93 -15.44 2.23
C THR A 124 -13.81 -15.17 3.23
N PHE A 125 -12.92 -14.28 2.86
CA PHE A 125 -11.80 -13.89 3.70
C PHE A 125 -11.97 -12.46 4.18
N SER A 126 -11.63 -12.18 5.43
CA SER A 126 -11.54 -10.81 5.93
C SER A 126 -10.41 -10.66 6.95
N ILE A 127 -9.82 -9.47 7.02
CA ILE A 127 -8.81 -9.17 8.03
C ILE A 127 -9.52 -8.77 9.32
N GLU A 128 -9.25 -9.50 10.42
CA GLU A 128 -9.79 -9.19 11.74
C GLU A 128 -8.89 -8.24 12.52
N GLN A 129 -7.58 -8.43 12.41
CA GLN A 129 -6.57 -7.61 13.08
C GLN A 129 -5.43 -7.35 12.10
N LEU A 130 -4.92 -6.13 12.10
CA LEU A 130 -3.79 -5.71 11.27
C LEU A 130 -2.93 -4.74 12.07
N ALA A 131 -1.69 -5.10 12.31
CA ALA A 131 -0.74 -4.29 13.04
C ALA A 131 0.58 -4.14 12.25
N VAL A 132 1.34 -3.13 12.62
CA VAL A 132 2.70 -2.91 12.16
C VAL A 132 3.64 -3.48 13.22
N ASP A 133 4.28 -4.60 12.93
CA ASP A 133 5.24 -5.23 13.85
C ASP A 133 6.61 -4.54 13.74
N GLN A 134 7.03 -4.24 12.53
CA GLN A 134 8.27 -3.51 12.28
C GLN A 134 8.01 -2.35 11.30
N PRO A 135 8.34 -1.11 11.68
CA PRO A 135 8.24 0.04 10.78
C PRO A 135 9.24 -0.08 9.64
N LEU A 136 8.99 0.65 8.56
CA LEU A 136 9.87 0.69 7.39
C LEU A 136 11.23 1.31 7.73
N VAL A 137 12.31 0.52 7.60
CA VAL A 137 13.70 0.92 7.86
C VAL A 137 14.54 0.68 6.61
N LEU A 138 15.44 1.62 6.31
CA LEU A 138 16.36 1.51 5.18
C LEU A 138 17.34 0.35 5.42
N ASN A 139 17.42 -0.56 4.44
CA ASN A 139 18.41 -1.66 4.45
C ASN A 139 19.66 -1.34 3.62
N ASP A 140 20.63 -2.24 3.63
CA ASP A 140 21.90 -2.11 2.88
C ASP A 140 21.72 -2.10 1.35
N SER A 141 20.58 -2.59 0.85
CA SER A 141 20.23 -2.61 -0.58
C SER A 141 19.53 -1.33 -1.06
N ALA A 142 19.55 -0.26 -0.26
CA ALA A 142 18.85 1.00 -0.51
C ALA A 142 17.33 0.84 -0.73
N GLN A 143 16.75 -0.12 -0.04
CA GLN A 143 15.30 -0.37 0.03
C GLN A 143 14.84 -0.18 1.46
N TYR A 144 13.55 0.08 1.65
CA TYR A 144 12.97 0.11 2.98
C TYR A 144 12.21 -1.19 3.22
N GLU A 145 12.46 -1.81 4.35
CA GLU A 145 11.80 -3.06 4.76
C GLU A 145 11.10 -2.88 6.09
N GLY A 146 9.98 -3.56 6.26
CA GLY A 146 9.19 -3.60 7.48
C GLY A 146 8.37 -4.90 7.55
N GLU A 147 7.55 -5.03 8.58
CA GLU A 147 6.72 -6.22 8.78
C GLU A 147 5.31 -5.83 9.27
N LEU A 148 4.31 -6.53 8.74
CA LEU A 148 2.93 -6.46 9.18
C LEU A 148 2.52 -7.80 9.77
N SER A 149 1.73 -7.78 10.86
CA SER A 149 1.02 -8.95 11.37
C SER A 149 -0.49 -8.78 11.18
N PHE A 150 -1.17 -9.88 10.93
CA PHE A 150 -2.61 -9.87 10.68
C PHE A 150 -3.25 -11.22 10.98
N ASN A 151 -4.55 -11.20 11.30
CA ASN A 151 -5.39 -12.38 11.41
C ASN A 151 -6.42 -12.34 10.30
N VAL A 152 -6.73 -13.52 9.74
CA VAL A 152 -7.73 -13.69 8.68
C VAL A 152 -8.85 -14.56 9.18
N SER A 153 -10.10 -14.10 9.06
CA SER A 153 -11.27 -14.94 9.22
C SER A 153 -11.64 -15.63 7.90
N GLY A 154 -12.41 -16.69 8.00
CA GLY A 154 -12.79 -17.50 6.83
C GLY A 154 -11.82 -18.64 6.53
N THR A 155 -10.76 -18.78 7.32
CA THR A 155 -9.82 -19.91 7.28
C THR A 155 -10.06 -20.84 8.47
N ALA A 156 -9.67 -22.09 8.36
CA ALA A 156 -9.66 -23.03 9.50
C ALA A 156 -8.55 -22.67 10.51
N ASP A 157 -7.53 -21.97 10.05
CA ASP A 157 -6.40 -21.50 10.85
C ASP A 157 -6.72 -20.13 11.47
N ARG A 158 -6.64 -20.03 12.80
CA ARG A 158 -6.76 -18.78 13.54
C ARG A 158 -5.40 -18.19 13.92
N ALA A 159 -4.35 -18.62 13.25
CA ALA A 159 -3.01 -18.14 13.53
C ALA A 159 -2.86 -16.66 13.15
N THR A 160 -1.95 -16.00 13.84
CA THR A 160 -1.46 -14.69 13.41
C THR A 160 -0.45 -14.90 12.28
N HIS A 161 -0.74 -14.35 11.14
CA HIS A 161 0.14 -14.34 9.98
C HIS A 161 1.05 -13.12 9.99
N ARG A 162 2.20 -13.24 9.34
CA ARG A 162 3.15 -12.15 9.15
C ARG A 162 3.53 -12.02 7.70
N THR A 163 3.68 -10.80 7.22
CA THR A 163 4.21 -10.53 5.89
C THR A 163 5.28 -9.45 5.95
N GLY A 164 6.40 -9.71 5.31
CA GLY A 164 7.36 -8.66 5.06
C GLY A 164 6.82 -7.63 4.07
N VAL A 165 7.25 -6.41 4.21
CA VAL A 165 6.95 -5.30 3.29
C VAL A 165 8.27 -4.75 2.78
N VAL A 166 8.33 -4.47 1.48
CA VAL A 166 9.47 -3.77 0.89
C VAL A 166 9.00 -2.57 0.08
N VAL A 167 9.67 -1.43 0.26
CA VAL A 167 9.51 -0.23 -0.57
C VAL A 167 10.81 -0.05 -1.35
N LYS A 168 10.73 -0.16 -2.67
CA LYS A 168 11.87 -0.07 -3.57
C LYS A 168 11.58 0.82 -4.78
N LYS A 169 12.64 1.34 -5.41
CA LYS A 169 12.50 2.03 -6.69
C LYS A 169 12.22 1.04 -7.80
N VAL A 170 11.22 1.35 -8.60
CA VAL A 170 10.88 0.62 -9.83
C VAL A 170 10.86 1.60 -11.00
N THR A 171 11.32 1.14 -12.13
CA THR A 171 11.28 1.91 -13.36
C THR A 171 9.91 1.78 -14.01
N LYS A 172 9.22 2.90 -14.20
CA LYS A 172 7.92 2.94 -14.89
C LYS A 172 8.01 3.78 -16.15
N LYS A 173 7.31 3.34 -17.19
CA LYS A 173 7.22 4.05 -18.46
C LYS A 173 5.93 4.88 -18.48
N PHE A 174 6.06 6.18 -18.70
CA PHE A 174 4.96 7.14 -18.83
C PHE A 174 4.98 7.70 -20.27
N GLY A 175 4.23 7.06 -21.17
CA GLY A 175 4.32 7.39 -22.59
C GLY A 175 5.69 7.05 -23.16
N GLN A 176 6.46 8.07 -23.58
CA GLN A 176 7.85 7.89 -24.07
C GLN A 176 8.92 8.13 -23.00
N GLU A 177 8.55 8.66 -21.86
CA GLU A 177 9.45 8.93 -20.75
C GLU A 177 9.51 7.73 -19.80
N THR A 178 10.67 7.55 -19.19
CA THR A 178 10.91 6.50 -18.21
C THR A 178 11.34 7.15 -16.90
N ASP A 179 10.61 6.88 -15.83
CA ASP A 179 10.89 7.45 -14.51
C ASP A 179 11.07 6.35 -13.46
N SER A 180 11.79 6.67 -12.40
CA SER A 180 12.04 5.80 -11.27
C SER A 180 11.20 6.23 -10.08
N VAL A 181 10.20 5.42 -9.73
CA VAL A 181 9.25 5.71 -8.66
C VAL A 181 9.37 4.72 -7.51
N TRP A 182 9.14 5.19 -6.29
CA TRP A 182 9.06 4.31 -5.12
C TRP A 182 7.73 3.55 -5.14
N GLU A 183 7.80 2.24 -4.95
CA GLU A 183 6.64 1.35 -4.90
C GLU A 183 6.77 0.35 -3.76
N VAL A 184 5.63 0.03 -3.13
CA VAL A 184 5.55 -0.93 -2.03
C VAL A 184 5.10 -2.28 -2.56
N PHE A 185 5.68 -3.36 -2.02
CA PHE A 185 5.32 -4.74 -2.31
C PHE A 185 5.24 -5.55 -1.02
N LEU A 186 4.40 -6.57 -1.04
CA LEU A 186 4.38 -7.62 -0.03
C LEU A 186 5.49 -8.64 -0.33
N LYS A 187 6.01 -9.25 0.71
CA LYS A 187 6.94 -10.38 0.64
C LYS A 187 6.19 -11.68 1.00
N ASP A 188 6.93 -12.66 1.52
CA ASP A 188 6.37 -13.91 1.99
C ASP A 188 5.33 -13.71 3.09
N ILE A 189 4.31 -14.58 3.13
CA ILE A 189 3.32 -14.65 4.21
C ILE A 189 3.55 -15.95 5.00
N GLN A 190 3.82 -15.82 6.28
CA GLN A 190 4.12 -16.92 7.20
C GLN A 190 3.11 -17.02 8.33
#